data_fdc9602409d8d75c9147d0620d2c9e9d
#
_entry.id   fdc9602409d8d75c9147d0620d2c9e9d
#
_cell.length_a   1.000
_cell.length_b   1.000
_cell.length_c   1.000
_cell.angle_alpha   90.00
_cell.angle_beta   90.00
_cell.angle_gamma   90.00
#
_symmetry.space_group_name_H-M   'P 1'
#
loop_
_entity.id
_entity.type
_entity.pdbx_description
1 polymer ?
#
loop_
_entity_poly.entity_id
_entity_poly.type
_entity_poly.pdbx_seq_one_letter_code
_entity_poly.pdbx_strand_id
1 'polypeptide(L)'
;MIVLHHLNNSRSQRILWLLEELELEYEVKLYQRDSETNLAPNTLTLIHPLGKSPIITDGDITVAESGAIIEYLIGTYYKKGVAGQLTDPQRGTEIHRQYTYWLHFSEGTLMPPLVAKLVLDRVRTNAKPFFVKIIANKIVDKLMAAYYGPIIAKNMDFIESHLAHNAWFAGEKLSGADIQMSFPLEAAVARGNTKTFPNIIKFVNKVHARPAYKVALEKGGKYDYV
;
A
#
# COMPACT_ATOMS: atom_id res chain seq x y z
N MET A 1 11.21 -21.43 -4.82
CA MET A 1 11.75 -20.36 -3.92
C MET A 1 11.14 -19.05 -4.36
N ILE A 2 10.56 -18.33 -3.44
CA ILE A 2 9.89 -17.06 -3.70
C ILE A 2 10.93 -15.96 -3.96
N VAL A 3 10.76 -15.17 -5.04
CA VAL A 3 11.54 -13.95 -5.30
C VAL A 3 10.59 -12.77 -5.36
N LEU A 4 10.80 -11.77 -4.51
CA LEU A 4 10.07 -10.50 -4.57
C LEU A 4 10.85 -9.50 -5.42
N HIS A 5 10.23 -9.00 -6.49
CA HIS A 5 10.73 -7.90 -7.30
C HIS A 5 10.32 -6.57 -6.67
N HIS A 6 11.16 -6.06 -5.78
CA HIS A 6 10.91 -4.89 -4.94
C HIS A 6 11.36 -3.60 -5.62
N LEU A 7 10.44 -2.66 -5.83
CA LEU A 7 10.72 -1.31 -6.29
C LEU A 7 10.67 -0.35 -5.10
N ASN A 8 11.67 0.52 -4.96
CA ASN A 8 11.70 1.51 -3.88
C ASN A 8 10.44 2.40 -3.86
N ASN A 9 10.00 2.81 -2.67
CA ASN A 9 8.82 3.67 -2.45
C ASN A 9 7.57 3.19 -3.21
N SER A 10 7.28 1.90 -3.11
CA SER A 10 6.16 1.28 -3.82
C SER A 10 5.36 0.33 -2.93
N ARG A 11 4.27 -0.16 -3.51
CA ARG A 11 3.39 -1.15 -2.89
C ARG A 11 4.08 -2.47 -2.54
N SER A 12 5.31 -2.70 -3.03
CA SER A 12 6.06 -3.91 -2.69
C SER A 12 6.52 -3.95 -1.23
N GLN A 13 6.58 -2.80 -0.53
CA GLN A 13 6.92 -2.76 0.89
C GLN A 13 5.95 -3.60 1.74
N ARG A 14 4.66 -3.53 1.47
CA ARG A 14 3.66 -4.36 2.19
C ARG A 14 3.79 -5.85 1.88
N ILE A 15 4.33 -6.22 0.71
CA ILE A 15 4.59 -7.64 0.39
C ILE A 15 5.82 -8.16 1.14
N LEU A 16 6.88 -7.33 1.29
CA LEU A 16 7.98 -7.64 2.19
C LEU A 16 7.47 -7.92 3.61
N TRP A 17 6.63 -7.02 4.13
CA TRP A 17 6.04 -7.21 5.45
C TRP A 17 5.24 -8.51 5.55
N LEU A 18 4.42 -8.84 4.54
CA LEU A 18 3.65 -10.09 4.55
C LEU A 18 4.55 -11.34 4.55
N LEU A 19 5.62 -11.33 3.76
CA LEU A 19 6.58 -12.44 3.71
C LEU A 19 7.23 -12.68 5.08
N GLU A 20 7.57 -11.60 5.81
CA GLU A 20 8.10 -11.69 7.18
C GLU A 20 7.02 -12.16 8.20
N GLU A 21 5.76 -11.71 8.07
CA GLU A 21 4.67 -12.19 8.94
C GLU A 21 4.34 -13.67 8.72
N LEU A 22 4.58 -14.18 7.52
CA LEU A 22 4.40 -15.59 7.16
C LEU A 22 5.64 -16.43 7.48
N GLU A 23 6.74 -15.82 7.94
CA GLU A 23 8.03 -16.46 8.25
C GLU A 23 8.56 -17.30 7.06
N LEU A 24 8.42 -16.76 5.84
CA LEU A 24 8.82 -17.45 4.62
C LEU A 24 10.28 -17.19 4.27
N GLU A 25 10.93 -18.18 3.66
CA GLU A 25 12.22 -17.99 2.98
C GLU A 25 11.99 -17.39 1.59
N TYR A 26 12.65 -16.29 1.28
CA TYR A 26 12.51 -15.59 0.00
C TYR A 26 13.76 -14.77 -0.34
N GLU A 27 13.91 -14.45 -1.61
CA GLU A 27 14.91 -13.52 -2.13
C GLU A 27 14.26 -12.16 -2.46
N VAL A 28 15.00 -11.06 -2.25
CA VAL A 28 14.59 -9.72 -2.66
C VAL A 28 15.45 -9.25 -3.82
N LYS A 29 14.83 -9.01 -4.97
CA LYS A 29 15.47 -8.35 -6.11
C LYS A 29 15.09 -6.87 -6.12
N LEU A 30 16.07 -6.02 -5.79
CA LEU A 30 15.86 -4.59 -5.66
C LEU A 30 15.85 -3.89 -7.02
N TYR A 31 14.87 -3.00 -7.23
CA TYR A 31 14.77 -2.09 -8.36
C TYR A 31 14.66 -0.66 -7.88
N GLN A 32 15.25 0.26 -8.62
CA GLN A 32 15.20 1.69 -8.33
C GLN A 32 14.35 2.40 -9.39
N ARG A 33 13.58 3.39 -8.94
CA ARG A 33 12.89 4.29 -9.86
C ARG A 33 13.89 5.13 -10.61
N ASP A 34 13.56 5.44 -11.85
CA ASP A 34 14.28 6.44 -12.62
C ASP A 34 14.21 7.80 -11.90
N SER A 35 15.36 8.46 -11.74
CA SER A 35 15.48 9.69 -10.93
C SER A 35 14.77 10.90 -11.55
N GLU A 36 14.59 10.94 -12.88
CA GLU A 36 13.95 12.06 -13.58
C GLU A 36 12.44 11.84 -13.72
N THR A 37 12.05 10.68 -14.24
CA THR A 37 10.65 10.36 -14.53
C THR A 37 9.91 9.78 -13.33
N ASN A 38 10.65 9.20 -12.36
CA ASN A 38 10.13 8.44 -11.23
C ASN A 38 9.31 7.19 -11.64
N LEU A 39 9.50 6.73 -12.87
CA LEU A 39 8.90 5.49 -13.35
C LEU A 39 9.71 4.27 -12.90
N ALA A 40 9.09 3.11 -12.97
CA ALA A 40 9.78 1.84 -12.78
C ALA A 40 10.74 1.58 -13.95
N PRO A 41 11.89 0.91 -13.73
CA PRO A 41 12.82 0.60 -14.79
C PRO A 41 12.23 -0.44 -15.77
N ASN A 42 12.58 -0.33 -17.03
CA ASN A 42 12.10 -1.25 -18.07
C ASN A 42 12.47 -2.72 -17.84
N THR A 43 13.48 -3.00 -17.02
CA THR A 43 13.87 -4.37 -16.66
C THR A 43 12.76 -5.14 -15.97
N LEU A 44 11.80 -4.47 -15.33
CA LEU A 44 10.62 -5.13 -14.76
C LEU A 44 9.67 -5.70 -15.83
N THR A 45 9.71 -5.18 -17.06
CA THR A 45 8.90 -5.73 -18.17
C THR A 45 9.36 -7.13 -18.60
N LEU A 46 10.60 -7.50 -18.28
CA LEU A 46 11.11 -8.85 -18.52
C LEU A 46 10.48 -9.88 -17.57
N ILE A 47 9.93 -9.44 -16.45
CA ILE A 47 9.28 -10.30 -15.44
C ILE A 47 7.77 -10.34 -15.66
N HIS A 48 7.15 -9.15 -15.90
CA HIS A 48 5.73 -9.04 -16.17
C HIS A 48 5.48 -7.91 -17.18
N PRO A 49 4.65 -8.10 -18.22
CA PRO A 49 4.49 -7.15 -19.33
C PRO A 49 4.18 -5.71 -18.94
N LEU A 50 3.47 -5.49 -17.83
CA LEU A 50 3.15 -4.16 -17.33
C LEU A 50 4.33 -3.43 -16.65
N GLY A 51 5.43 -4.12 -16.32
CA GLY A 51 6.61 -3.51 -15.69
C GLY A 51 6.33 -2.78 -14.39
N LYS A 52 5.32 -3.23 -13.60
CA LYS A 52 4.93 -2.63 -12.33
C LYS A 52 5.44 -3.48 -11.16
N SER A 53 5.49 -2.91 -9.97
CA SER A 53 5.82 -3.60 -8.72
C SER A 53 4.70 -3.36 -7.70
N PRO A 54 4.38 -4.36 -6.82
CA PRO A 54 5.08 -5.62 -6.63
C PRO A 54 4.83 -6.67 -7.71
N ILE A 55 5.81 -7.54 -7.92
CA ILE A 55 5.70 -8.82 -8.61
C ILE A 55 6.41 -9.83 -7.73
N ILE A 56 5.88 -11.05 -7.62
CA ILE A 56 6.60 -12.20 -7.10
C ILE A 56 6.75 -13.26 -8.18
N THR A 57 7.85 -14.02 -8.12
CA THR A 57 7.98 -15.29 -8.82
C THR A 57 8.14 -16.39 -7.78
N ASP A 58 7.50 -17.54 -8.01
CA ASP A 58 7.57 -18.70 -7.13
C ASP A 58 7.64 -19.96 -7.99
N GLY A 59 8.85 -20.46 -8.21
CA GLY A 59 9.11 -21.44 -9.26
C GLY A 59 8.70 -20.87 -10.62
N ASP A 60 7.79 -21.57 -11.31
CA ASP A 60 7.25 -21.15 -12.61
C ASP A 60 6.05 -20.20 -12.51
N ILE A 61 5.58 -19.90 -11.31
CA ILE A 61 4.45 -19.02 -11.07
C ILE A 61 4.92 -17.57 -10.99
N THR A 62 4.29 -16.67 -11.75
CA THR A 62 4.49 -15.21 -11.63
C THR A 62 3.16 -14.57 -11.24
N VAL A 63 3.16 -13.82 -10.13
CA VAL A 63 1.98 -13.10 -9.66
C VAL A 63 2.30 -11.60 -9.58
N ALA A 64 1.46 -10.80 -10.20
CA ALA A 64 1.44 -9.35 -10.08
C ALA A 64 0.14 -8.90 -9.40
N GLU A 65 0.03 -7.61 -9.08
CA GLU A 65 -1.02 -6.99 -8.25
C GLU A 65 -0.91 -7.38 -6.78
N SER A 66 -0.76 -6.37 -5.92
CA SER A 66 -0.50 -6.64 -4.49
C SER A 66 -1.63 -7.40 -3.78
N GLY A 67 -2.90 -7.16 -4.15
CA GLY A 67 -4.03 -7.93 -3.62
C GLY A 67 -3.95 -9.41 -4.02
N ALA A 68 -3.68 -9.70 -5.30
CA ALA A 68 -3.51 -11.07 -5.78
C ALA A 68 -2.30 -11.77 -5.14
N ILE A 69 -1.20 -11.05 -4.95
CA ILE A 69 -0.02 -11.57 -4.26
C ILE A 69 -0.35 -11.91 -2.80
N ILE A 70 -1.08 -11.03 -2.09
CA ILE A 70 -1.50 -11.27 -0.71
C ILE A 70 -2.37 -12.52 -0.62
N GLU A 71 -3.38 -12.65 -1.48
CA GLU A 71 -4.25 -13.83 -1.51
C GLU A 71 -3.49 -15.10 -1.88
N TYR A 72 -2.57 -15.03 -2.85
CA TYR A 72 -1.71 -16.15 -3.23
C TYR A 72 -0.84 -16.62 -2.08
N LEU A 73 -0.11 -15.70 -1.43
CA LEU A 73 0.81 -16.04 -0.35
C LEU A 73 0.08 -16.61 0.87
N ILE A 74 -1.03 -15.99 1.26
CA ILE A 74 -1.84 -16.49 2.39
C ILE A 74 -2.48 -17.84 2.02
N GLY A 75 -3.11 -17.95 0.86
CA GLY A 75 -3.79 -19.18 0.45
C GLY A 75 -2.84 -20.37 0.27
N THR A 76 -1.57 -20.11 -0.08
CA THR A 76 -0.58 -21.16 -0.33
C THR A 76 0.24 -21.51 0.91
N TYR A 77 0.64 -20.50 1.70
CA TYR A 77 1.67 -20.66 2.72
C TYR A 77 1.19 -20.44 4.15
N TYR A 78 -0.03 -19.89 4.35
CA TYR A 78 -0.54 -19.69 5.70
C TYR A 78 -0.69 -21.03 6.44
N LYS A 79 -0.05 -21.14 7.62
CA LYS A 79 -0.20 -22.28 8.52
C LYS A 79 -0.82 -21.80 9.82
N LYS A 80 -2.00 -22.32 10.14
CA LYS A 80 -2.72 -21.96 11.36
C LYS A 80 -1.86 -22.21 12.60
N GLY A 81 -1.63 -21.14 13.38
CA GLY A 81 -0.86 -21.20 14.64
C GLY A 81 0.65 -21.06 14.48
N VAL A 82 1.19 -20.95 13.25
CA VAL A 82 2.63 -20.75 13.00
C VAL A 82 2.91 -19.28 12.63
N ALA A 83 2.07 -18.68 11.80
CA ALA A 83 2.26 -17.31 11.30
C ALA A 83 1.84 -16.26 12.36
N GLY A 84 2.51 -16.21 13.49
CA GLY A 84 2.33 -15.16 14.50
C GLY A 84 0.86 -14.81 14.79
N GLN A 85 0.47 -13.54 14.55
CA GLN A 85 -0.90 -13.06 14.75
C GLN A 85 -1.69 -12.92 13.45
N LEU A 86 -1.10 -13.22 12.29
CA LEU A 86 -1.79 -13.17 11.00
C LEU A 86 -2.89 -14.22 10.94
N THR A 87 -4.02 -13.88 10.33
CA THR A 87 -5.14 -14.80 10.13
C THR A 87 -5.56 -14.87 8.68
N ASP A 88 -5.99 -16.06 8.26
CA ASP A 88 -6.75 -16.28 7.02
C ASP A 88 -8.23 -16.45 7.39
N PRO A 89 -9.09 -15.43 7.13
CA PRO A 89 -10.49 -15.50 7.51
C PRO A 89 -11.25 -16.58 6.73
N GLN A 90 -11.98 -17.41 7.45
CA GLN A 90 -12.77 -18.48 6.84
C GLN A 90 -13.83 -17.91 5.86
N ARG A 91 -13.87 -18.43 4.65
CA ARG A 91 -14.84 -18.04 3.60
C ARG A 91 -16.28 -18.19 4.11
N GLY A 92 -17.16 -17.27 3.69
CA GLY A 92 -18.58 -17.26 4.06
C GLY A 92 -18.88 -16.58 5.41
N THR A 93 -17.86 -16.20 6.19
CA THR A 93 -18.04 -15.46 7.46
C THR A 93 -18.11 -13.95 7.23
N GLU A 94 -18.63 -13.21 8.22
CA GLU A 94 -18.60 -11.73 8.21
C GLU A 94 -17.18 -11.21 8.17
N ILE A 95 -16.28 -11.81 8.93
CA ILE A 95 -14.85 -11.43 8.95
C ILE A 95 -14.24 -11.56 7.55
N HIS A 96 -14.58 -12.62 6.80
CA HIS A 96 -14.10 -12.77 5.43
C HIS A 96 -14.72 -11.72 4.49
N ARG A 97 -16.00 -11.32 4.67
CA ARG A 97 -16.60 -10.22 3.89
C ARG A 97 -15.86 -8.89 4.14
N GLN A 98 -15.55 -8.59 5.40
CA GLN A 98 -14.74 -7.41 5.76
C GLN A 98 -13.33 -7.50 5.18
N TYR A 99 -12.68 -8.65 5.26
CA TYR A 99 -11.38 -8.89 4.63
C TYR A 99 -11.41 -8.57 3.14
N THR A 100 -12.34 -9.16 2.40
CA THR A 100 -12.49 -8.94 0.95
C THR A 100 -12.81 -7.48 0.64
N TYR A 101 -13.72 -6.86 1.41
CA TYR A 101 -14.09 -5.45 1.24
C TYR A 101 -12.85 -4.54 1.34
N TRP A 102 -12.08 -4.64 2.41
CA TRP A 102 -10.92 -3.78 2.63
C TRP A 102 -9.76 -4.08 1.70
N LEU A 103 -9.59 -5.34 1.30
CA LEU A 103 -8.62 -5.72 0.27
C LEU A 103 -8.86 -4.97 -1.05
N HIS A 104 -10.13 -4.90 -1.48
CA HIS A 104 -10.52 -4.18 -2.69
C HIS A 104 -10.63 -2.67 -2.49
N PHE A 105 -11.09 -2.21 -1.33
CA PHE A 105 -11.24 -0.78 -1.01
C PHE A 105 -9.90 -0.04 -1.14
N SER A 106 -8.81 -0.65 -0.70
CA SER A 106 -7.46 -0.08 -0.75
C SER A 106 -7.09 0.42 -2.15
N GLU A 107 -7.20 -0.43 -3.16
CA GLU A 107 -6.77 -0.09 -4.53
C GLU A 107 -7.91 0.44 -5.41
N GLY A 108 -9.15 0.03 -5.16
CA GLY A 108 -10.30 0.43 -5.97
C GLY A 108 -10.93 1.77 -5.55
N THR A 109 -10.83 2.14 -4.26
CA THR A 109 -11.51 3.33 -3.73
C THR A 109 -10.54 4.35 -3.16
N LEU A 110 -9.57 3.92 -2.33
CA LEU A 110 -8.68 4.85 -1.62
C LEU A 110 -7.51 5.33 -2.51
N MET A 111 -6.82 4.40 -3.17
CA MET A 111 -5.61 4.74 -3.95
C MET A 111 -5.88 5.64 -5.17
N PRO A 112 -6.94 5.49 -5.98
CA PRO A 112 -7.13 6.33 -7.16
C PRO A 112 -7.11 7.84 -6.87
N PRO A 113 -7.91 8.38 -5.93
CA PRO A 113 -7.86 9.81 -5.61
C PRO A 113 -6.55 10.24 -4.93
N LEU A 114 -5.86 9.37 -4.18
CA LEU A 114 -4.55 9.68 -3.62
C LEU A 114 -3.47 9.77 -4.70
N VAL A 115 -3.50 8.88 -5.70
CA VAL A 115 -2.58 8.96 -6.86
C VAL A 115 -2.88 10.20 -7.69
N ALA A 116 -4.17 10.51 -7.93
CA ALA A 116 -4.54 11.73 -8.63
C ALA A 116 -4.00 12.98 -7.91
N LYS A 117 -4.17 13.06 -6.58
CA LYS A 117 -3.58 14.13 -5.77
C LYS A 117 -2.06 14.21 -5.94
N LEU A 118 -1.36 13.08 -5.87
CA LEU A 118 0.10 13.03 -6.05
C LEU A 118 0.52 13.59 -7.42
N VAL A 119 -0.18 13.22 -8.50
CA VAL A 119 0.11 13.71 -9.86
C VAL A 119 -0.18 15.21 -9.95
N LEU A 120 -1.28 15.67 -9.40
CA LEU A 120 -1.65 17.09 -9.38
C LEU A 120 -0.65 17.93 -8.57
N ASP A 121 -0.17 17.44 -7.44
CA ASP A 121 0.86 18.10 -6.64
C ASP A 121 2.19 18.21 -7.42
N ARG A 122 2.54 17.22 -8.25
CA ARG A 122 3.70 17.31 -9.15
C ARG A 122 3.50 18.35 -10.26
N VAL A 123 2.29 18.49 -10.80
CA VAL A 123 1.97 19.57 -11.74
C VAL A 123 2.26 20.93 -11.11
N ARG A 124 1.87 21.14 -9.82
CA ARG A 124 2.17 22.39 -9.09
C ARG A 124 3.66 22.67 -8.96
N THR A 125 4.44 21.63 -8.62
CA THR A 125 5.88 21.78 -8.32
C THR A 125 6.71 21.95 -9.58
N ASN A 126 6.33 21.30 -10.69
CA ASN A 126 7.11 21.24 -11.92
C ASN A 126 6.71 22.29 -12.97
N ALA A 127 5.58 22.97 -12.79
CA ALA A 127 5.11 23.99 -13.73
C ALA A 127 6.11 25.16 -13.85
N LYS A 128 6.58 25.42 -15.06
CA LYS A 128 7.50 26.52 -15.43
C LYS A 128 7.03 27.13 -16.74
N PRO A 129 7.26 28.43 -16.97
CA PRO A 129 7.74 29.46 -16.07
C PRO A 129 6.70 29.88 -15.02
N PHE A 130 7.00 30.92 -14.20
CA PHE A 130 6.19 31.24 -13.00
C PHE A 130 4.70 31.56 -13.31
N PHE A 131 4.40 32.21 -14.42
CA PHE A 131 3.01 32.51 -14.81
C PHE A 131 2.22 31.24 -15.16
N VAL A 132 2.87 30.21 -15.75
CA VAL A 132 2.27 28.88 -15.95
C VAL A 132 1.97 28.22 -14.62
N LYS A 133 2.86 28.38 -13.63
CA LYS A 133 2.67 27.87 -12.27
C LYS A 133 1.43 28.47 -11.59
N ILE A 134 1.16 29.78 -11.81
CA ILE A 134 -0.05 30.43 -11.26
C ILE A 134 -1.32 29.80 -11.85
N ILE A 135 -1.33 29.55 -13.16
CA ILE A 135 -2.47 28.92 -13.84
C ILE A 135 -2.64 27.48 -13.37
N ALA A 136 -1.54 26.72 -13.34
CA ALA A 136 -1.53 25.33 -12.87
C ALA A 136 -2.07 25.20 -11.44
N ASN A 137 -1.63 26.07 -10.53
CA ASN A 137 -2.13 26.08 -9.16
C ASN A 137 -3.65 26.30 -9.09
N LYS A 138 -4.18 27.28 -9.85
CA LYS A 138 -5.62 27.56 -9.89
C LYS A 138 -6.44 26.38 -10.41
N ILE A 139 -5.92 25.69 -11.46
CA ILE A 139 -6.59 24.52 -12.03
C ILE A 139 -6.60 23.38 -10.99
N VAL A 140 -5.44 23.10 -10.38
CA VAL A 140 -5.30 22.03 -9.40
C VAL A 140 -6.17 22.33 -8.17
N ASP A 141 -6.21 23.58 -7.68
CA ASP A 141 -7.07 23.99 -6.56
C ASP A 141 -8.54 23.71 -6.85
N LYS A 142 -9.01 24.06 -8.05
CA LYS A 142 -10.40 23.79 -8.48
C LYS A 142 -10.69 22.28 -8.54
N LEU A 143 -9.81 21.49 -9.13
CA LEU A 143 -9.99 20.03 -9.22
C LEU A 143 -9.99 19.38 -7.83
N MET A 144 -9.08 19.80 -6.97
CA MET A 144 -9.02 19.31 -5.59
C MET A 144 -10.25 19.72 -4.78
N ALA A 145 -10.69 20.97 -4.87
CA ALA A 145 -11.85 21.46 -4.13
C ALA A 145 -13.16 20.84 -4.63
N ALA A 146 -13.32 20.70 -5.95
CA ALA A 146 -14.58 20.24 -6.56
C ALA A 146 -14.76 18.73 -6.55
N TYR A 147 -13.67 17.95 -6.60
CA TYR A 147 -13.76 16.52 -6.83
C TYR A 147 -12.91 15.68 -5.89
N TYR A 148 -11.58 15.73 -6.00
CA TYR A 148 -10.71 14.77 -5.30
C TYR A 148 -10.64 15.01 -3.79
N GLY A 149 -10.63 16.27 -3.34
CA GLY A 149 -10.54 16.61 -1.93
C GLY A 149 -11.72 16.06 -1.10
N PRO A 150 -12.98 16.32 -1.48
CA PRO A 150 -14.14 15.73 -0.81
C PRO A 150 -14.15 14.20 -0.79
N ILE A 151 -13.72 13.54 -1.90
CA ILE A 151 -13.64 12.08 -1.96
C ILE A 151 -12.58 11.55 -0.98
N ILE A 152 -11.39 12.17 -0.96
CA ILE A 152 -10.32 11.79 -0.03
C ILE A 152 -10.78 11.99 1.41
N ALA A 153 -11.37 13.13 1.74
CA ALA A 153 -11.87 13.42 3.07
C ALA A 153 -12.89 12.38 3.53
N LYS A 154 -13.90 12.09 2.68
CA LYS A 154 -14.92 11.07 2.98
C LYS A 154 -14.32 9.67 3.19
N ASN A 155 -13.34 9.29 2.38
CA ASN A 155 -12.66 8.00 2.53
C ASN A 155 -11.87 7.94 3.85
N MET A 156 -11.15 9.02 4.20
CA MET A 156 -10.38 9.08 5.44
C MET A 156 -11.30 9.09 6.67
N ASP A 157 -12.39 9.84 6.68
CA ASP A 157 -13.39 9.84 7.75
C ASP A 157 -14.02 8.45 7.95
N PHE A 158 -14.31 7.75 6.85
CA PHE A 158 -14.83 6.39 6.90
C PHE A 158 -13.85 5.40 7.52
N ILE A 159 -12.57 5.47 7.12
CA ILE A 159 -11.50 4.64 7.68
C ILE A 159 -11.28 4.97 9.16
N GLU A 160 -11.24 6.25 9.51
CA GLU A 160 -11.06 6.73 10.89
C GLU A 160 -12.16 6.18 11.80
N SER A 161 -13.42 6.28 11.35
CA SER A 161 -14.58 5.74 12.07
C SER A 161 -14.52 4.23 12.23
N HIS A 162 -14.09 3.51 11.19
CA HIS A 162 -13.92 2.06 11.27
C HIS A 162 -12.86 1.65 12.30
N LEU A 163 -11.69 2.29 12.27
CA LEU A 163 -10.58 2.02 13.19
C LEU A 163 -10.83 2.49 14.63
N ALA A 164 -11.83 3.35 14.86
CA ALA A 164 -12.26 3.69 16.21
C ALA A 164 -12.91 2.50 16.96
N HIS A 165 -13.48 1.54 16.23
CA HIS A 165 -14.23 0.42 16.78
C HIS A 165 -13.60 -0.95 16.50
N ASN A 166 -12.57 -1.01 15.66
CA ASN A 166 -11.93 -2.25 15.25
C ASN A 166 -10.42 -2.20 15.46
N ALA A 167 -9.86 -3.27 16.00
CA ALA A 167 -8.42 -3.38 16.23
C ALA A 167 -7.62 -3.49 14.93
N TRP A 168 -8.23 -4.13 13.91
CA TRP A 168 -7.73 -4.34 12.55
C TRP A 168 -8.88 -4.25 11.54
N PHE A 169 -8.59 -4.15 10.26
CA PHE A 169 -9.61 -3.93 9.22
C PHE A 169 -10.64 -5.07 9.09
N ALA A 170 -10.24 -6.31 9.32
CA ALA A 170 -11.15 -7.45 9.26
C ALA A 170 -11.53 -8.02 10.66
N GLY A 171 -11.39 -7.22 11.71
CA GLY A 171 -11.77 -7.60 13.08
C GLY A 171 -10.63 -7.50 14.09
N GLU A 172 -10.49 -8.51 14.98
CA GLU A 172 -9.57 -8.44 16.13
C GLU A 172 -8.13 -8.84 15.81
N LYS A 173 -7.89 -9.49 14.68
CA LYS A 173 -6.57 -10.04 14.32
C LYS A 173 -6.08 -9.49 12.98
N LEU A 174 -4.76 -9.38 12.86
CA LEU A 174 -4.09 -9.02 11.62
C LEU A 174 -4.50 -9.95 10.47
N SER A 175 -4.77 -9.41 9.31
CA SER A 175 -5.14 -10.12 8.09
C SER A 175 -4.49 -9.50 6.85
N GLY A 176 -4.64 -10.13 5.69
CA GLY A 176 -4.18 -9.55 4.43
C GLY A 176 -4.83 -8.21 4.08
N ALA A 177 -6.01 -7.91 4.64
CA ALA A 177 -6.65 -6.60 4.48
C ALA A 177 -5.82 -5.48 5.12
N ASP A 178 -5.22 -5.73 6.29
CA ASP A 178 -4.35 -4.78 6.98
C ASP A 178 -3.03 -4.58 6.22
N ILE A 179 -2.49 -5.67 5.69
CA ILE A 179 -1.32 -5.63 4.80
C ILE A 179 -1.61 -4.75 3.58
N GLN A 180 -2.79 -4.92 2.97
CA GLN A 180 -3.19 -4.15 1.79
C GLN A 180 -3.43 -2.67 2.11
N MET A 181 -4.04 -2.37 3.26
CA MET A 181 -4.36 -1.01 3.70
C MET A 181 -3.14 -0.24 4.24
N SER A 182 -2.04 -0.90 4.61
CA SER A 182 -0.88 -0.23 5.19
C SER A 182 -0.29 0.84 4.27
N PHE A 183 0.03 0.49 3.02
CA PHE A 183 0.69 1.40 2.08
C PHE A 183 -0.07 2.71 1.82
N PRO A 184 -1.38 2.73 1.49
CA PRO A 184 -2.09 3.98 1.29
C PRO A 184 -2.18 4.83 2.57
N LEU A 185 -2.28 4.20 3.75
CA LEU A 185 -2.36 4.93 5.01
C LEU A 185 -1.01 5.49 5.45
N GLU A 186 0.08 4.75 5.27
CA GLU A 186 1.45 5.24 5.44
C GLU A 186 1.71 6.46 4.56
N ALA A 187 1.38 6.36 3.26
CA ALA A 187 1.54 7.46 2.33
C ALA A 187 0.67 8.69 2.69
N ALA A 188 -0.54 8.46 3.21
CA ALA A 188 -1.42 9.53 3.67
C ALA A 188 -0.89 10.21 4.94
N VAL A 189 -0.39 9.43 5.91
CA VAL A 189 0.21 9.95 7.16
C VAL A 189 1.48 10.73 6.87
N ALA A 190 2.39 10.18 6.06
CA ALA A 190 3.67 10.81 5.75
C ALA A 190 3.54 12.12 4.93
N ARG A 191 2.49 12.24 4.10
CA ARG A 191 2.32 13.37 3.16
C ARG A 191 1.16 14.31 3.50
N GLY A 192 0.30 13.94 4.44
CA GLY A 192 -0.93 14.65 4.75
C GLY A 192 -0.90 15.39 6.09
N ASN A 193 -1.88 16.28 6.27
CA ASN A 193 -2.19 16.80 7.59
C ASN A 193 -3.14 15.81 8.30
N THR A 194 -2.57 14.80 8.94
CA THR A 194 -3.31 13.68 9.53
C THR A 194 -3.68 13.89 10.99
N LYS A 195 -3.41 15.07 11.58
CA LYS A 195 -3.72 15.37 12.99
C LYS A 195 -5.18 15.15 13.37
N THR A 196 -6.09 15.16 12.39
CA THR A 196 -7.53 14.91 12.54
C THR A 196 -7.92 13.43 12.51
N PHE A 197 -6.96 12.50 12.27
CA PHE A 197 -7.19 11.07 12.10
C PHE A 197 -6.37 10.24 13.11
N PRO A 198 -6.65 10.32 14.41
CA PRO A 198 -5.84 9.69 15.46
C PRO A 198 -5.86 8.14 15.38
N ASN A 199 -6.96 7.52 14.94
CA ASN A 199 -7.05 6.06 14.83
C ASN A 199 -6.25 5.54 13.63
N ILE A 200 -6.23 6.28 12.51
CA ILE A 200 -5.36 5.99 11.36
C ILE A 200 -3.89 6.08 11.78
N ILE A 201 -3.50 7.15 12.50
CA ILE A 201 -2.12 7.28 13.03
C ILE A 201 -1.79 6.11 13.95
N LYS A 202 -2.71 5.75 14.85
CA LYS A 202 -2.54 4.61 15.77
C LYS A 202 -2.36 3.30 15.01
N PHE A 203 -3.13 3.08 13.92
CA PHE A 203 -2.97 1.91 13.05
C PHE A 203 -1.59 1.88 12.41
N VAL A 204 -1.14 2.97 11.77
CA VAL A 204 0.18 3.05 11.14
C VAL A 204 1.29 2.81 12.16
N ASN A 205 1.23 3.44 13.33
CA ASN A 205 2.20 3.22 14.40
C ASN A 205 2.21 1.75 14.88
N LYS A 206 1.03 1.12 14.96
CA LYS A 206 0.88 -0.29 15.33
C LYS A 206 1.53 -1.22 14.29
N VAL A 207 1.39 -0.90 13.00
CA VAL A 207 2.07 -1.61 11.90
C VAL A 207 3.60 -1.44 12.02
N HIS A 208 4.08 -0.21 12.15
CA HIS A 208 5.52 0.10 12.25
C HIS A 208 6.19 -0.50 13.50
N ALA A 209 5.44 -0.72 14.57
CA ALA A 209 5.96 -1.34 15.79
C ALA A 209 6.20 -2.86 15.65
N ARG A 210 5.62 -3.52 14.64
CA ARG A 210 5.73 -4.98 14.47
C ARG A 210 7.16 -5.41 14.13
N PRO A 211 7.67 -6.48 14.76
CA PRO A 211 9.01 -7.01 14.43
C PRO A 211 9.15 -7.36 12.94
N ALA A 212 8.19 -8.06 12.35
CA ALA A 212 8.18 -8.42 10.94
C ALA A 212 8.23 -7.20 10.01
N TYR A 213 7.53 -6.10 10.36
CA TYR A 213 7.57 -4.86 9.59
C TYR A 213 8.97 -4.21 9.63
N LYS A 214 9.63 -4.22 10.78
CA LYS A 214 10.98 -3.66 10.93
C LYS A 214 12.01 -4.43 10.11
N VAL A 215 11.95 -5.76 10.14
CA VAL A 215 12.81 -6.60 9.27
C VAL A 215 12.52 -6.33 7.79
N ALA A 216 11.27 -6.17 7.41
CA ALA A 216 10.89 -5.80 6.05
C ALA A 216 11.46 -4.43 5.61
N LEU A 217 11.52 -3.45 6.51
CA LEU A 217 12.17 -2.17 6.23
C LEU A 217 13.69 -2.32 6.00
N GLU A 218 14.37 -3.10 6.83
CA GLU A 218 15.81 -3.36 6.68
C GLU A 218 16.12 -4.02 5.34
N LYS A 219 15.33 -5.02 4.93
CA LYS A 219 15.50 -5.73 3.65
C LYS A 219 15.09 -4.90 2.42
N GLY A 220 14.08 -4.05 2.55
CA GLY A 220 13.56 -3.20 1.46
C GLY A 220 14.40 -1.95 1.19
N GLY A 221 15.22 -1.54 2.15
CA GLY A 221 16.03 -0.33 2.07
C GLY A 221 15.24 0.95 2.34
N LYS A 222 15.72 2.08 1.80
CA LYS A 222 15.11 3.39 2.10
C LYS A 222 13.64 3.44 1.68
N TYR A 223 12.78 3.83 2.63
CA TYR A 223 11.33 3.97 2.44
C TYR A 223 10.84 5.29 3.04
N ASP A 224 10.25 6.15 2.21
CA ASP A 224 9.96 7.55 2.55
C ASP A 224 8.67 7.75 3.38
N TYR A 225 7.98 6.67 3.75
CA TYR A 225 6.70 6.74 4.47
C TYR A 225 6.76 6.24 5.92
N VAL A 226 7.96 6.13 6.47
CA VAL A 226 8.23 5.76 7.88
C VAL A 226 8.77 6.94 8.65
#